data_f04ab2a094cc9acf4494e941889701da
#
_entry.id   f04ab2a094cc9acf4494e941889701da
#
_cell.length_a   1.000
_cell.length_b   1.000
_cell.length_c   1.000
_cell.angle_alpha   90.00
_cell.angle_beta   90.00
_cell.angle_gamma   90.00
#
_symmetry.space_group_name_H-M   'P 1'
#
loop_
_entity.id
_entity.type
_entity.pdbx_description
1 polymer ?
#
loop_
_entity_poly.entity_id
_entity_poly.type
_entity_poly.pdbx_seq_one_letter_code
_entity_poly.pdbx_strand_id
1 'polypeptide(L)'
;MIFKSNYYYYIQLLLLCFLLSSCQTPKYSKVTNITDTSDFLPEVQYTISENFNPKKLSCIAIGKITDASEESDYKSLDKVLLIRHAIYGHLSPKNYQDVELHKVASVMNSSSDHNVILDSLNCDALLEGTITEFRNNFYVAFSSTNVGLSLSLKDKNNKVLWKASHTAVSRAGSIPFSPIGLATGLFSASSNTEDEVAFQMIDTVVR
;
A
#
# COMPACT_ATOMS: atom_id res chain seq x y z
N MET A 1 -17.84 52.38 -12.22
CA MET A 1 -18.44 51.02 -12.11
C MET A 1 -17.49 49.90 -12.56
N ILE A 2 -16.19 50.12 -12.68
CA ILE A 2 -15.18 49.22 -13.26
C ILE A 2 -14.40 48.40 -12.18
N PHE A 3 -14.44 48.80 -10.91
CA PHE A 3 -13.67 48.16 -9.82
C PHE A 3 -14.20 46.82 -9.30
N LYS A 4 -15.48 46.48 -9.56
CA LYS A 4 -16.06 45.23 -9.08
C LYS A 4 -15.66 43.99 -9.90
N SER A 5 -15.32 44.13 -11.17
CA SER A 5 -15.00 43.01 -12.06
C SER A 5 -13.65 42.36 -11.74
N ASN A 6 -12.64 43.15 -11.37
CA ASN A 6 -11.31 42.62 -11.10
C ASN A 6 -11.24 41.78 -9.80
N TYR A 7 -12.08 42.08 -8.80
CA TYR A 7 -12.09 41.35 -7.53
C TYR A 7 -12.55 39.89 -7.70
N TYR A 8 -13.53 39.65 -8.55
CA TYR A 8 -13.99 38.30 -8.89
C TYR A 8 -12.92 37.46 -9.60
N TYR A 9 -12.13 38.08 -10.47
CA TYR A 9 -11.00 37.42 -11.17
C TYR A 9 -9.92 36.98 -10.17
N TYR A 10 -9.56 37.83 -9.24
CA TYR A 10 -8.57 37.51 -8.22
C TYR A 10 -9.06 36.39 -7.29
N ILE A 11 -10.32 36.37 -6.90
CA ILE A 11 -10.92 35.31 -6.08
C ILE A 11 -10.93 33.98 -6.86
N GLN A 12 -11.31 33.98 -8.12
CA GLN A 12 -11.29 32.78 -8.97
C GLN A 12 -9.86 32.26 -9.19
N LEU A 13 -8.89 33.14 -9.41
CA LEU A 13 -7.49 32.77 -9.56
C LEU A 13 -6.93 32.16 -8.26
N LEU A 14 -7.28 32.73 -7.11
CA LEU A 14 -6.87 32.25 -5.79
C LEU A 14 -7.52 30.87 -5.49
N LEU A 15 -8.79 30.69 -5.85
CA LEU A 15 -9.48 29.40 -5.72
C LEU A 15 -8.86 28.32 -6.63
N LEU A 16 -8.47 28.70 -7.85
CA LEU A 16 -7.80 27.80 -8.81
C LEU A 16 -6.41 27.39 -8.30
N CYS A 17 -5.64 28.29 -7.70
CA CYS A 17 -4.35 27.97 -7.09
C CYS A 17 -4.48 27.03 -5.90
N PHE A 18 -5.54 27.15 -5.09
CA PHE A 18 -5.82 26.20 -3.99
C PHE A 18 -6.16 24.80 -4.47
N LEU A 19 -6.79 24.65 -5.65
CA LEU A 19 -7.14 23.35 -6.22
C LEU A 19 -5.94 22.60 -6.81
N LEU A 20 -4.85 23.30 -7.14
CA LEU A 20 -3.65 22.71 -7.75
C LEU A 20 -2.62 22.18 -6.73
N SER A 21 -2.80 22.44 -5.45
CA SER A 21 -1.80 22.13 -4.41
C SER A 21 -2.00 20.78 -3.70
N SER A 22 -2.89 19.88 -4.15
CA SER A 22 -3.25 18.67 -3.40
C SER A 22 -2.57 17.36 -3.83
N CYS A 23 -1.61 17.37 -4.75
CA CYS A 23 -0.82 16.17 -5.06
C CYS A 23 0.36 16.04 -4.09
N GLN A 24 0.17 15.36 -2.96
CA GLN A 24 1.30 14.95 -2.12
C GLN A 24 1.95 13.69 -2.71
N THR A 25 3.20 13.80 -3.14
CA THR A 25 4.01 12.64 -3.50
C THR A 25 4.41 11.87 -2.25
N PRO A 26 4.40 10.52 -2.27
CA PRO A 26 4.86 9.73 -1.13
C PRO A 26 6.33 10.03 -0.85
N LYS A 27 6.69 10.09 0.43
CA LYS A 27 8.06 10.28 0.88
C LYS A 27 8.68 8.93 1.22
N TYR A 28 9.95 8.75 0.85
CA TYR A 28 10.70 7.52 1.09
C TYR A 28 11.89 7.83 1.99
N SER A 29 12.06 7.06 3.06
CA SER A 29 13.14 7.20 4.03
C SER A 29 13.96 5.91 4.09
N LYS A 30 15.24 5.99 3.71
CA LYS A 30 16.17 4.87 3.87
C LYS A 30 16.59 4.80 5.34
N VAL A 31 16.31 3.67 5.99
CA VAL A 31 16.64 3.45 7.41
C VAL A 31 17.58 2.26 7.55
N THR A 32 18.34 2.23 8.64
CA THR A 32 19.22 1.08 8.99
C THR A 32 18.39 -0.07 9.55
N ASN A 33 17.36 0.25 10.36
CA ASN A 33 16.42 -0.72 10.90
C ASN A 33 15.01 -0.19 10.70
N ILE A 34 14.10 -1.04 10.26
CA ILE A 34 12.69 -0.71 10.20
C ILE A 34 12.12 -0.92 11.60
N THR A 35 11.61 0.17 12.19
CA THR A 35 10.86 0.11 13.44
C THR A 35 9.40 -0.04 13.12
N ASP A 36 8.79 -1.13 13.59
CA ASP A 36 7.37 -1.44 13.37
C ASP A 36 6.41 -0.50 14.14
N THR A 37 6.96 0.48 14.86
CA THR A 37 6.22 1.36 15.79
C THR A 37 5.97 2.77 15.26
N SER A 38 5.92 2.97 13.96
CA SER A 38 5.65 4.33 13.46
C SER A 38 4.15 4.59 13.27
N ASP A 39 3.43 4.81 14.34
CA ASP A 39 2.00 5.13 14.32
C ASP A 39 1.61 6.35 13.49
N PHE A 40 2.54 7.15 12.99
CA PHE A 40 2.22 8.41 12.30
C PHE A 40 3.23 8.90 11.26
N LEU A 41 4.14 8.09 10.75
CA LEU A 41 5.04 8.57 9.71
C LEU A 41 4.40 8.37 8.32
N PRO A 42 4.11 9.45 7.58
CA PRO A 42 3.58 9.36 6.21
C PRO A 42 4.66 8.92 5.21
N GLU A 43 5.76 8.35 5.69
CA GLU A 43 6.93 7.97 4.91
C GLU A 43 7.07 6.47 4.80
N VAL A 44 7.36 5.99 3.60
CA VAL A 44 7.77 4.60 3.38
C VAL A 44 9.17 4.41 3.94
N GLN A 45 9.32 3.61 4.98
CA GLN A 45 10.63 3.19 5.48
C GLN A 45 11.14 2.03 4.65
N TYR A 46 12.38 2.06 4.20
CA TYR A 46 12.97 0.95 3.46
C TYR A 46 14.43 0.73 3.79
N THR A 47 14.85 -0.52 3.61
CA THR A 47 16.25 -0.96 3.67
C THR A 47 16.62 -1.67 2.37
N ILE A 48 17.85 -1.49 1.92
CA ILE A 48 18.39 -2.16 0.74
C ILE A 48 19.74 -2.77 1.11
N SER A 49 19.92 -4.05 0.79
CA SER A 49 21.22 -4.71 0.92
C SER A 49 22.26 -4.05 0.00
N GLU A 50 23.49 -3.88 0.45
CA GLU A 50 24.57 -3.22 -0.30
C GLU A 50 24.83 -3.87 -1.67
N ASN A 51 24.62 -5.18 -1.78
CA ASN A 51 24.86 -5.94 -3.01
C ASN A 51 23.58 -6.12 -3.85
N PHE A 52 22.48 -5.50 -3.48
CA PHE A 52 21.22 -5.62 -4.21
C PHE A 52 21.24 -4.81 -5.51
N ASN A 53 21.00 -5.50 -6.61
CA ASN A 53 20.86 -4.88 -7.92
C ASN A 53 19.53 -5.34 -8.56
N PRO A 54 18.49 -4.48 -8.58
CA PRO A 54 17.17 -4.84 -9.12
C PRO A 54 17.22 -5.22 -10.62
N LYS A 55 18.19 -4.70 -11.38
CA LYS A 55 18.36 -5.02 -12.82
C LYS A 55 18.83 -6.46 -13.06
N LYS A 56 19.30 -7.16 -12.05
CA LYS A 56 19.69 -8.57 -12.14
C LYS A 56 18.54 -9.53 -11.84
N LEU A 57 17.43 -9.03 -11.35
CA LEU A 57 16.24 -9.85 -11.11
C LEU A 57 15.43 -9.93 -12.40
N SER A 58 15.19 -11.14 -12.86
CA SER A 58 14.31 -11.42 -13.99
C SER A 58 12.93 -11.90 -13.54
N CYS A 59 12.86 -12.54 -12.37
CA CYS A 59 11.63 -13.09 -11.81
C CYS A 59 11.52 -12.84 -10.31
N ILE A 60 10.36 -12.36 -9.87
CA ILE A 60 9.99 -12.23 -8.46
C ILE A 60 8.70 -13.02 -8.21
N ALA A 61 8.79 -14.06 -7.38
CA ALA A 61 7.62 -14.81 -6.94
C ALA A 61 6.98 -14.12 -5.71
N ILE A 62 5.63 -14.03 -5.69
CA ILE A 62 4.90 -13.49 -4.55
C ILE A 62 4.55 -14.63 -3.60
N GLY A 63 5.30 -14.71 -2.51
CA GLY A 63 5.20 -15.75 -1.51
C GLY A 63 4.06 -15.56 -0.51
N LYS A 64 4.34 -15.91 0.73
CA LYS A 64 3.37 -15.86 1.81
C LYS A 64 3.17 -14.42 2.29
N ILE A 65 1.91 -14.01 2.36
CA ILE A 65 1.48 -12.83 3.12
C ILE A 65 0.79 -13.33 4.38
N THR A 66 1.21 -12.84 5.54
CA THR A 66 0.60 -13.16 6.83
C THR A 66 -0.21 -11.98 7.33
N ASP A 67 -1.32 -12.25 8.00
CA ASP A 67 -2.10 -11.23 8.69
C ASP A 67 -1.69 -11.24 10.17
N ALA A 68 -1.09 -10.14 10.63
CA ALA A 68 -0.75 -9.87 12.02
C ALA A 68 -1.54 -8.67 12.58
N SER A 69 -2.55 -8.18 11.83
CA SER A 69 -3.45 -7.14 12.34
C SER A 69 -4.24 -7.68 13.52
N GLU A 70 -4.46 -6.85 14.55
CA GLU A 70 -5.15 -7.24 15.79
C GLU A 70 -6.62 -7.66 15.55
N GLU A 71 -7.19 -7.29 14.44
CA GLU A 71 -8.52 -7.66 14.00
C GLU A 71 -8.50 -9.05 13.35
N SER A 72 -8.39 -10.09 14.16
CA SER A 72 -8.49 -11.49 13.73
C SER A 72 -9.95 -11.89 13.44
N ASP A 73 -10.62 -11.16 12.58
CA ASP A 73 -11.97 -11.49 12.19
C ASP A 73 -11.97 -12.41 10.97
N TYR A 74 -13.10 -13.10 10.74
CA TYR A 74 -13.43 -14.05 9.68
C TYR A 74 -12.99 -13.65 8.25
N LYS A 75 -12.57 -12.39 8.04
CA LYS A 75 -12.10 -11.80 6.80
C LYS A 75 -10.58 -11.85 6.56
N SER A 76 -9.78 -12.48 7.43
CA SER A 76 -8.32 -12.44 7.28
C SER A 76 -7.82 -13.07 5.99
N LEU A 77 -8.49 -14.12 5.49
CA LEU A 77 -8.16 -14.74 4.21
C LEU A 77 -8.42 -13.80 3.02
N ASP A 78 -9.51 -13.05 3.07
CA ASP A 78 -9.87 -12.09 2.00
C ASP A 78 -8.87 -10.94 1.94
N LYS A 79 -8.43 -10.43 3.10
CA LYS A 79 -7.39 -9.39 3.21
C LYS A 79 -6.06 -9.86 2.61
N VAL A 80 -5.64 -11.07 2.93
CA VAL A 80 -4.41 -11.67 2.40
C VAL A 80 -4.48 -11.83 0.88
N LEU A 81 -5.60 -12.32 0.36
CA LEU A 81 -5.81 -12.47 -1.09
C LEU A 81 -5.82 -11.12 -1.79
N LEU A 82 -6.50 -10.11 -1.24
CA LEU A 82 -6.53 -8.75 -1.75
C LEU A 82 -5.11 -8.17 -1.87
N ILE A 83 -4.33 -8.22 -0.80
CA ILE A 83 -2.95 -7.71 -0.80
C ILE A 83 -2.07 -8.45 -1.81
N ARG A 84 -2.18 -9.78 -1.91
CA ARG A 84 -1.41 -10.57 -2.90
C ARG A 84 -1.77 -10.18 -4.33
N HIS A 85 -3.04 -10.01 -4.65
CA HIS A 85 -3.49 -9.56 -5.98
C HIS A 85 -3.04 -8.14 -6.29
N ALA A 86 -3.09 -7.23 -5.31
CA ALA A 86 -2.61 -5.86 -5.46
C ALA A 86 -1.09 -5.84 -5.75
N ILE A 87 -0.28 -6.59 -5.01
CA ILE A 87 1.16 -6.72 -5.26
C ILE A 87 1.42 -7.27 -6.68
N TYR A 88 0.72 -8.32 -7.06
CA TYR A 88 0.83 -8.92 -8.40
C TYR A 88 0.55 -7.89 -9.50
N GLY A 89 -0.55 -7.15 -9.38
CA GLY A 89 -0.92 -6.11 -10.34
C GLY A 89 0.10 -4.98 -10.47
N HIS A 90 0.82 -4.65 -9.38
CA HIS A 90 1.87 -3.61 -9.40
C HIS A 90 3.25 -4.10 -9.85
N LEU A 91 3.56 -5.38 -9.68
CA LEU A 91 4.83 -5.96 -10.14
C LEU A 91 4.80 -6.33 -11.63
N SER A 92 3.68 -6.81 -12.14
CA SER A 92 3.53 -7.26 -13.53
C SER A 92 3.98 -6.23 -14.57
N PRO A 93 3.66 -4.92 -14.48
CA PRO A 93 4.13 -3.92 -15.44
C PRO A 93 5.63 -3.61 -15.37
N LYS A 94 6.38 -4.12 -14.38
CA LYS A 94 7.79 -3.74 -14.13
C LYS A 94 8.81 -4.61 -14.87
N ASN A 95 8.40 -5.35 -15.89
CA ASN A 95 9.24 -6.23 -16.70
C ASN A 95 9.85 -7.44 -15.96
N TYR A 96 9.30 -7.82 -14.81
CA TYR A 96 9.60 -9.10 -14.20
C TYR A 96 8.76 -10.20 -14.85
N GLN A 97 9.32 -11.40 -14.93
CA GLN A 97 8.54 -12.56 -15.35
C GLN A 97 7.40 -12.81 -14.36
N ASP A 98 6.19 -12.86 -14.85
CA ASP A 98 5.00 -13.14 -14.05
C ASP A 98 4.92 -14.61 -13.68
N VAL A 99 4.71 -14.88 -12.40
CA VAL A 99 4.41 -16.23 -11.89
C VAL A 99 3.03 -16.20 -11.24
N GLU A 100 2.14 -17.02 -11.77
CA GLU A 100 0.77 -17.11 -11.28
C GLU A 100 0.71 -17.47 -9.78
N LEU A 101 -0.09 -16.72 -9.01
CA LEU A 101 -0.18 -16.86 -7.56
C LEU A 101 -0.55 -18.27 -7.10
N HIS A 102 -1.38 -19.00 -7.87
CA HIS A 102 -1.75 -20.38 -7.55
C HIS A 102 -0.59 -21.36 -7.73
N LYS A 103 0.27 -21.14 -8.73
CA LYS A 103 1.49 -21.94 -8.93
C LYS A 103 2.46 -21.76 -7.78
N VAL A 104 2.68 -20.51 -7.35
CA VAL A 104 3.50 -20.20 -6.17
C VAL A 104 2.94 -20.90 -4.93
N ALA A 105 1.62 -20.80 -4.68
CA ALA A 105 0.98 -21.44 -3.55
C ALA A 105 1.14 -22.99 -3.59
N SER A 106 1.00 -23.61 -4.75
CA SER A 106 1.19 -25.06 -4.91
C SER A 106 2.61 -25.50 -4.57
N VAL A 107 3.63 -24.78 -5.04
CA VAL A 107 5.03 -25.08 -4.72
C VAL A 107 5.33 -24.87 -3.24
N MET A 108 4.83 -23.80 -2.63
CA MET A 108 5.02 -23.51 -1.19
C MET A 108 4.31 -24.50 -0.28
N ASN A 109 3.25 -25.14 -0.74
CA ASN A 109 2.60 -26.24 0.01
C ASN A 109 3.44 -27.53 0.01
N SER A 110 4.32 -27.72 -0.99
CA SER A 110 5.18 -28.90 -1.12
C SER A 110 6.56 -28.73 -0.47
N SER A 111 7.03 -27.50 -0.28
CA SER A 111 8.30 -27.19 0.37
C SER A 111 8.28 -25.85 1.10
N SER A 112 9.01 -25.79 2.21
CA SER A 112 9.31 -24.54 2.96
C SER A 112 10.72 -24.00 2.70
N ASP A 113 11.53 -24.70 1.92
CA ASP A 113 12.90 -24.27 1.59
C ASP A 113 12.87 -23.26 0.44
N HIS A 114 13.42 -22.06 0.68
CA HIS A 114 13.48 -20.97 -0.29
C HIS A 114 14.21 -21.36 -1.60
N ASN A 115 15.29 -22.13 -1.51
CA ASN A 115 16.01 -22.62 -2.68
C ASN A 115 15.11 -23.51 -3.54
N VAL A 116 14.45 -24.47 -2.91
CA VAL A 116 13.57 -25.42 -3.61
C VAL A 116 12.39 -24.70 -4.25
N ILE A 117 11.80 -23.74 -3.54
CA ILE A 117 10.68 -22.93 -4.03
C ILE A 117 11.11 -22.13 -5.25
N LEU A 118 12.19 -21.36 -5.15
CA LEU A 118 12.65 -20.46 -6.20
C LEU A 118 13.18 -21.23 -7.42
N ASP A 119 13.85 -22.36 -7.22
CA ASP A 119 14.29 -23.22 -8.33
C ASP A 119 13.10 -23.85 -9.06
N SER A 120 12.09 -24.33 -8.33
CA SER A 120 10.87 -24.90 -8.91
C SER A 120 10.05 -23.87 -9.71
N LEU A 121 10.12 -22.59 -9.32
CA LEU A 121 9.45 -21.48 -10.00
C LEU A 121 10.31 -20.83 -11.08
N ASN A 122 11.59 -21.18 -11.15
CA ASN A 122 12.61 -20.52 -11.97
C ASN A 122 12.66 -19.00 -11.71
N CYS A 123 12.62 -18.62 -10.42
CA CYS A 123 12.67 -17.23 -9.98
C CYS A 123 13.93 -16.91 -9.19
N ASP A 124 14.28 -15.63 -9.16
CA ASP A 124 15.49 -15.11 -8.50
C ASP A 124 15.24 -14.73 -7.05
N ALA A 125 14.02 -14.28 -6.75
CA ALA A 125 13.67 -13.80 -5.42
C ALA A 125 12.20 -14.10 -5.05
N LEU A 126 11.95 -14.21 -3.74
CA LEU A 126 10.65 -14.40 -3.14
C LEU A 126 10.26 -13.13 -2.35
N LEU A 127 9.11 -12.56 -2.69
CA LEU A 127 8.52 -11.44 -1.97
C LEU A 127 7.53 -11.97 -0.95
N GLU A 128 7.81 -11.78 0.31
CA GLU A 128 6.95 -12.12 1.44
C GLU A 128 6.49 -10.87 2.16
N GLY A 129 5.41 -10.95 2.92
CA GLY A 129 4.91 -9.80 3.65
C GLY A 129 4.08 -10.12 4.87
N THR A 130 3.83 -9.07 5.65
CA THR A 130 2.97 -9.11 6.82
C THR A 130 2.05 -7.90 6.81
N ILE A 131 0.76 -8.13 6.89
CA ILE A 131 -0.24 -7.08 7.14
C ILE A 131 -0.12 -6.74 8.61
N THR A 132 0.34 -5.51 8.91
CA THR A 132 0.57 -5.04 10.28
C THR A 132 -0.63 -4.33 10.86
N GLU A 133 -1.46 -3.73 9.99
CA GLU A 133 -2.70 -3.07 10.35
C GLU A 133 -3.70 -3.22 9.21
N PHE A 134 -4.95 -3.48 9.53
CA PHE A 134 -6.05 -3.49 8.57
C PHE A 134 -7.34 -3.17 9.31
N ARG A 135 -7.68 -1.88 9.38
CA ARG A 135 -8.79 -1.38 10.20
C ARG A 135 -9.63 -0.39 9.42
N ASN A 136 -10.93 -0.55 9.49
CA ASN A 136 -11.88 0.41 8.98
C ASN A 136 -12.81 0.87 10.12
N ASN A 137 -12.71 2.15 10.47
CA ASN A 137 -13.54 2.78 11.47
C ASN A 137 -14.57 3.66 10.78
N PHE A 138 -15.83 3.38 11.00
CA PHE A 138 -16.93 4.16 10.46
C PHE A 138 -17.68 4.92 11.56
N TYR A 139 -17.73 6.22 11.42
CA TYR A 139 -18.44 7.14 12.32
C TYR A 139 -19.45 7.90 11.50
N VAL A 140 -20.71 7.74 11.69
CA VAL A 140 -21.86 8.36 11.03
C VAL A 140 -21.59 9.23 9.77
N ALA A 141 -20.69 10.22 9.85
CA ALA A 141 -20.33 11.14 8.75
C ALA A 141 -18.85 11.15 8.40
N PHE A 142 -18.08 10.23 8.96
CA PHE A 142 -16.64 10.14 8.80
C PHE A 142 -16.20 8.67 8.82
N SER A 143 -15.28 8.30 7.93
CA SER A 143 -14.61 7.00 7.98
C SER A 143 -13.09 7.18 7.97
N SER A 144 -12.40 6.23 8.57
CA SER A 144 -10.94 6.13 8.53
C SER A 144 -10.55 4.69 8.25
N THR A 145 -9.84 4.49 7.15
CA THR A 145 -9.30 3.17 6.77
C THR A 145 -7.80 3.22 6.90
N ASN A 146 -7.26 2.31 7.70
CA ASN A 146 -5.82 2.16 7.93
C ASN A 146 -5.38 0.81 7.36
N VAL A 147 -4.35 0.82 6.51
CA VAL A 147 -3.72 -0.38 5.97
C VAL A 147 -2.22 -0.29 6.18
N GLY A 148 -1.68 -1.18 6.98
CA GLY A 148 -0.25 -1.30 7.26
C GLY A 148 0.32 -2.57 6.62
N LEU A 149 1.50 -2.46 6.00
CA LEU A 149 2.18 -3.57 5.34
C LEU A 149 3.68 -3.49 5.54
N SER A 150 4.28 -4.63 5.84
CA SER A 150 5.73 -4.84 5.81
C SER A 150 6.05 -5.88 4.75
N LEU A 151 6.87 -5.53 3.75
CA LEU A 151 7.31 -6.41 2.67
C LEU A 151 8.80 -6.72 2.80
N SER A 152 9.19 -7.93 2.41
CA SER A 152 10.58 -8.39 2.40
C SER A 152 10.86 -9.21 1.15
N LEU A 153 11.83 -8.78 0.35
CA LEU A 153 12.33 -9.50 -0.81
C LEU A 153 13.57 -10.30 -0.40
N LYS A 154 13.54 -11.61 -0.61
CA LYS A 154 14.60 -12.53 -0.20
C LYS A 154 15.12 -13.34 -1.39
N ASP A 155 16.42 -13.58 -1.39
CA ASP A 155 17.08 -14.44 -2.37
C ASP A 155 16.93 -15.94 -2.04
N LYS A 156 17.53 -16.81 -2.89
CA LYS A 156 17.55 -18.26 -2.71
C LYS A 156 18.13 -18.70 -1.37
N ASN A 157 19.07 -17.92 -0.82
CA ASN A 157 19.71 -18.21 0.46
C ASN A 157 18.93 -17.62 1.65
N ASN A 158 17.67 -17.21 1.46
CA ASN A 158 16.85 -16.53 2.46
C ASN A 158 17.45 -15.21 2.98
N LYS A 159 18.40 -14.62 2.23
CA LYS A 159 19.00 -13.34 2.55
C LYS A 159 18.07 -12.22 2.11
N VAL A 160 17.82 -11.28 3.00
CA VAL A 160 17.02 -10.09 2.68
C VAL A 160 17.79 -9.19 1.73
N LEU A 161 17.22 -8.96 0.55
CA LEU A 161 17.73 -8.05 -0.48
C LEU A 161 17.15 -6.65 -0.30
N TRP A 162 15.86 -6.59 0.01
CA TRP A 162 15.12 -5.36 0.22
C TRP A 162 14.00 -5.61 1.25
N LYS A 163 13.73 -4.62 2.05
CA LYS A 163 12.59 -4.60 2.97
C LYS A 163 11.97 -3.23 2.96
N ALA A 164 10.64 -3.14 3.01
CA ALA A 164 9.92 -1.88 3.20
C ALA A 164 8.73 -2.05 4.13
N SER A 165 8.37 -0.97 4.83
CA SER A 165 7.19 -0.90 5.67
C SER A 165 6.51 0.45 5.52
N HIS A 166 5.19 0.42 5.49
CA HIS A 166 4.36 1.62 5.38
C HIS A 166 2.97 1.37 5.95
N THR A 167 2.37 2.41 6.53
CA THR A 167 0.96 2.44 6.91
C THR A 167 0.28 3.58 6.17
N ALA A 168 -0.69 3.25 5.33
CA ALA A 168 -1.53 4.22 4.66
C ALA A 168 -2.79 4.47 5.49
N VAL A 169 -3.16 5.74 5.62
CA VAL A 169 -4.38 6.16 6.31
C VAL A 169 -5.22 6.97 5.33
N SER A 170 -6.37 6.47 4.97
CA SER A 170 -7.37 7.22 4.20
C SER A 170 -8.50 7.67 5.13
N ARG A 171 -8.92 8.91 4.94
CA ARG A 171 -10.01 9.51 5.71
C ARG A 171 -11.01 10.10 4.75
N ALA A 172 -12.27 9.72 4.89
CA ALA A 172 -13.38 10.23 4.09
C ALA A 172 -14.52 10.73 4.98
N GLY A 173 -15.23 11.74 4.49
CA GLY A 173 -16.33 12.37 5.21
C GLY A 173 -16.08 13.85 5.52
N SER A 174 -17.06 14.49 6.17
CA SER A 174 -16.98 15.88 6.58
C SER A 174 -17.53 16.05 8.00
N ILE A 175 -17.02 17.04 8.73
CA ILE A 175 -17.60 17.42 10.03
C ILE A 175 -18.92 18.15 9.76
N PRO A 176 -20.05 17.67 10.28
CA PRO A 176 -21.37 18.21 9.93
C PRO A 176 -21.67 19.46 10.74
N PHE A 177 -21.21 20.62 10.26
CA PHE A 177 -21.65 21.91 10.81
C PHE A 177 -22.98 22.40 10.17
N SER A 178 -23.50 21.66 9.19
CA SER A 178 -24.77 21.94 8.50
C SER A 178 -25.45 20.65 8.04
N PRO A 179 -26.78 20.66 7.80
CA PRO A 179 -27.49 19.50 7.25
C PRO A 179 -26.92 19.02 5.90
N ILE A 180 -26.42 19.94 5.08
CA ILE A 180 -25.79 19.63 3.78
C ILE A 180 -24.41 18.95 4.02
N GLY A 181 -23.62 19.45 4.97
CA GLY A 181 -22.33 18.85 5.35
C GLY A 181 -22.50 17.43 5.90
N LEU A 182 -23.57 17.16 6.64
CA LEU A 182 -23.88 15.81 7.11
C LEU A 182 -24.18 14.86 5.95
N ALA A 183 -25.03 15.29 5.01
CA ALA A 183 -25.39 14.45 3.86
C ALA A 183 -24.19 14.14 2.96
N THR A 184 -23.35 15.14 2.65
CA THR A 184 -22.14 14.94 1.85
C THR A 184 -21.10 14.10 2.59
N GLY A 185 -20.98 14.28 3.92
CA GLY A 185 -20.07 13.49 4.76
C GLY A 185 -20.46 12.01 4.78
N LEU A 186 -21.72 11.67 4.92
CA LEU A 186 -22.22 10.30 4.86
C LEU A 186 -21.92 9.65 3.53
N PHE A 187 -22.16 10.35 2.42
CA PHE A 187 -21.89 9.83 1.09
C PHE A 187 -20.40 9.59 0.85
N SER A 188 -19.57 10.54 1.22
CA SER A 188 -18.09 10.43 1.09
C SER A 188 -17.53 9.34 2.00
N ALA A 189 -18.01 9.21 3.23
CA ALA A 189 -17.54 8.18 4.17
C ALA A 189 -17.87 6.77 3.67
N SER A 190 -19.03 6.57 3.03
CA SER A 190 -19.45 5.26 2.49
C SER A 190 -18.67 4.83 1.25
N SER A 191 -18.00 5.75 0.56
CA SER A 191 -17.19 5.47 -0.64
C SER A 191 -15.74 5.07 -0.35
N ASN A 192 -15.27 5.25 0.90
CA ASN A 192 -13.90 4.90 1.29
C ASN A 192 -13.80 3.39 1.54
N THR A 193 -13.32 2.66 0.54
CA THR A 193 -13.23 1.21 0.59
C THR A 193 -11.83 0.75 1.01
N GLU A 194 -11.78 -0.38 1.74
CA GLU A 194 -10.52 -1.02 2.16
C GLU A 194 -9.66 -1.40 0.94
N ASP A 195 -10.31 -1.84 -0.13
CA ASP A 195 -9.65 -2.27 -1.37
C ASP A 195 -8.88 -1.12 -2.02
N GLU A 196 -9.50 0.05 -2.14
CA GLU A 196 -8.87 1.23 -2.73
C GLU A 196 -7.64 1.68 -1.93
N VAL A 197 -7.76 1.73 -0.60
CA VAL A 197 -6.65 2.09 0.29
C VAL A 197 -5.53 1.07 0.22
N ALA A 198 -5.85 -0.22 0.15
CA ALA A 198 -4.88 -1.30 -0.01
C ALA A 198 -4.11 -1.17 -1.34
N PHE A 199 -4.81 -0.92 -2.45
CA PHE A 199 -4.17 -0.71 -3.76
C PHE A 199 -3.25 0.52 -3.76
N GLN A 200 -3.70 1.65 -3.24
CA GLN A 200 -2.88 2.86 -3.14
C GLN A 200 -1.65 2.66 -2.25
N MET A 201 -1.80 1.94 -1.16
CA MET A 201 -0.69 1.60 -0.27
C MET A 201 0.34 0.72 -0.98
N ILE A 202 -0.09 -0.32 -1.70
CA ILE A 202 0.80 -1.18 -2.47
C ILE A 202 1.54 -0.39 -3.56
N ASP A 203 0.84 0.45 -4.33
CA ASP A 203 1.49 1.33 -5.32
C ASP A 203 2.59 2.18 -4.68
N THR A 204 2.32 2.71 -3.50
CA THR A 204 3.29 3.53 -2.76
C THR A 204 4.51 2.73 -2.31
N VAL A 205 4.33 1.51 -1.80
CA VAL A 205 5.43 0.68 -1.26
C VAL A 205 6.28 0.04 -2.35
N VAL A 206 5.68 -0.33 -3.50
CA VAL A 206 6.34 -1.09 -4.58
C VAL A 206 6.96 -0.17 -5.64
N ARG A 207 6.69 1.12 -5.63
CA ARG A 207 7.34 2.12 -6.50
C ARG A 207 8.83 2.24 -6.27
#